data_5764197e910a17a2190f438685e27ab4
#
_entry.id   5764197e910a17a2190f438685e27ab4
#
_cell.length_a   1.000
_cell.length_b   1.000
_cell.length_c   1.000
_cell.angle_alpha   90.00
_cell.angle_beta   90.00
_cell.angle_gamma   90.00
#
_symmetry.space_group_name_H-M   'P 1'
#
loop_
_entity.id
_entity.type
_entity.pdbx_description
1 polymer ?
#
loop_
_entity_poly.entity_id
_entity_poly.type
_entity_poly.pdbx_seq_one_letter_code
_entity_poly.pdbx_strand_id
1 'polypeptide(L)'
;MKKELGEKASIRPVNYIDYSKQFVGPNDEFWCKRKSFEYEKEVRAIVHNFECKDNSGIEIKVDLKNLIENIYISPYAPDWFQEIVVDLVVRYGYSFNVLSSTMSEMPF
;
A
#
# COMPACT_ATOMS: atom_id res chain seq x y z
N MET A 1 -6.94 8.77 7.48
CA MET A 1 -6.47 8.70 6.07
C MET A 1 -7.34 9.53 5.13
N LYS A 2 -8.67 9.38 5.18
CA LYS A 2 -9.59 10.11 4.29
C LYS A 2 -9.46 11.64 4.37
N LYS A 3 -9.22 12.19 5.57
CA LYS A 3 -9.01 13.63 5.76
C LYS A 3 -7.72 14.16 5.13
N GLU A 4 -6.68 13.32 5.06
CA GLU A 4 -5.38 13.72 4.52
C GLU A 4 -5.33 13.63 3.01
N LEU A 5 -6.07 12.69 2.42
CA LEU A 5 -6.19 12.54 0.98
C LEU A 5 -7.21 13.49 0.35
N GLY A 6 -8.04 14.15 1.18
CA GLY A 6 -9.07 15.09 0.74
C GLY A 6 -10.32 14.41 0.21
N GLU A 7 -11.25 15.23 -0.29
CA GLU A 7 -12.57 14.80 -0.74
C GLU A 7 -12.52 13.93 -2.02
N LYS A 8 -11.43 14.01 -2.78
CA LYS A 8 -11.28 13.28 -4.04
C LYS A 8 -10.81 11.84 -3.88
N ALA A 9 -10.48 11.42 -2.65
CA ALA A 9 -10.00 10.07 -2.39
C ALA A 9 -11.14 9.12 -2.07
N SER A 10 -11.07 7.92 -2.63
CA SER A 10 -11.97 6.81 -2.31
C SER A 10 -11.14 5.67 -1.72
N ILE A 11 -11.61 5.10 -0.62
CA ILE A 11 -10.93 3.99 0.06
C ILE A 11 -11.93 2.85 0.21
N ARG A 12 -11.59 1.69 -0.31
CA ARG A 12 -12.43 0.49 -0.16
C ARG A 12 -11.63 -0.80 -0.39
N PRO A 13 -12.15 -1.95 0.07
CA PRO A 13 -11.52 -3.23 -0.21
C PRO A 13 -11.52 -3.54 -1.70
N VAL A 14 -10.49 -4.22 -2.16
CA VAL A 14 -10.40 -4.73 -3.54
C VAL A 14 -11.34 -5.90 -3.71
N ASN A 15 -12.05 -5.94 -4.84
CA ASN A 15 -12.88 -7.07 -5.23
C ASN A 15 -12.04 -8.09 -5.99
N TYR A 16 -12.03 -9.33 -5.53
CA TYR A 16 -11.32 -10.41 -6.20
C TYR A 16 -12.28 -11.20 -7.07
N ILE A 17 -12.03 -11.20 -8.37
CA ILE A 17 -12.95 -11.74 -9.36
C ILE A 17 -12.27 -12.74 -10.28
N ASP A 18 -13.07 -13.63 -10.85
CA ASP A 18 -12.67 -14.51 -11.94
C ASP A 18 -13.04 -13.84 -13.28
N TYR A 19 -12.03 -13.30 -13.95
CA TYR A 19 -12.22 -12.57 -15.21
C TYR A 19 -12.78 -13.43 -16.34
N SER A 20 -12.69 -14.76 -16.23
CA SER A 20 -13.28 -15.67 -17.20
C SER A 20 -14.80 -15.81 -17.04
N LYS A 21 -15.34 -15.45 -15.90
CA LYS A 21 -16.77 -15.63 -15.54
C LYS A 21 -17.52 -14.31 -15.36
N GLN A 22 -16.82 -13.22 -15.11
CA GLN A 22 -17.42 -11.94 -14.80
C GLN A 22 -16.88 -10.83 -15.70
N PHE A 23 -17.79 -9.97 -16.16
CA PHE A 23 -17.43 -8.76 -16.86
C PHE A 23 -17.23 -7.61 -15.87
N VAL A 24 -16.16 -6.85 -16.04
CA VAL A 24 -15.86 -5.69 -15.19
C VAL A 24 -16.17 -4.41 -15.97
N GLY A 25 -16.98 -3.55 -15.37
CA GLY A 25 -17.28 -2.25 -15.93
C GLY A 25 -16.05 -1.32 -15.97
N PRO A 26 -16.09 -0.26 -16.81
CA PRO A 26 -14.92 0.61 -17.01
C PRO A 26 -14.42 1.32 -15.75
N ASN A 27 -15.30 1.61 -14.80
CA ASN A 27 -14.92 2.28 -13.55
C ASN A 27 -14.57 1.31 -12.43
N ASP A 28 -14.90 0.04 -12.58
CA ASP A 28 -14.68 -0.98 -11.54
C ASP A 28 -13.32 -1.66 -11.65
N GLU A 29 -12.64 -1.55 -12.78
CA GLU A 29 -11.34 -2.19 -13.00
C GLU A 29 -10.27 -1.77 -12.00
N PHE A 30 -10.34 -0.52 -11.51
CA PHE A 30 -9.41 -0.01 -10.49
C PHE A 30 -9.58 -0.67 -9.11
N TRP A 31 -10.74 -1.30 -8.89
CA TRP A 31 -11.10 -1.93 -7.63
C TRP A 31 -11.09 -3.45 -7.71
N CYS A 32 -10.73 -4.00 -8.86
CA CYS A 32 -10.75 -5.44 -9.09
C CYS A 32 -9.36 -6.01 -9.27
N LYS A 33 -9.19 -7.24 -8.85
CA LYS A 33 -7.96 -8.01 -8.98
C LYS A 33 -8.32 -9.47 -9.22
N ARG A 34 -7.40 -10.23 -9.82
CA ARG A 34 -7.62 -11.66 -10.04
C ARG A 34 -7.86 -12.38 -8.72
N LYS A 35 -8.75 -13.33 -8.71
CA LYS A 35 -9.12 -14.10 -7.53
C LYS A 35 -7.92 -14.81 -6.89
N SER A 36 -6.92 -15.17 -7.66
CA SER A 36 -5.69 -15.78 -7.14
C SER A 36 -4.92 -14.90 -6.15
N PHE A 37 -5.20 -13.59 -6.12
CA PHE A 37 -4.58 -12.63 -5.21
C PHE A 37 -5.43 -12.32 -3.97
N GLU A 38 -6.57 -13.01 -3.77
CA GLU A 38 -7.48 -12.67 -2.66
C GLU A 38 -6.85 -12.84 -1.27
N TYR A 39 -5.78 -13.61 -1.15
CA TYR A 39 -5.04 -13.76 0.11
C TYR A 39 -4.44 -12.44 0.61
N GLU A 40 -4.23 -11.47 -0.28
CA GLU A 40 -3.68 -10.16 0.09
C GLU A 40 -4.65 -9.33 0.91
N LYS A 41 -5.96 -9.52 0.74
CA LYS A 41 -7.02 -8.76 1.43
C LYS A 41 -6.76 -7.26 1.35
N GLU A 42 -6.43 -6.79 0.15
CA GLU A 42 -6.00 -5.41 -0.08
C GLU A 42 -7.14 -4.43 0.16
N VAL A 43 -6.84 -3.35 0.86
CA VAL A 43 -7.67 -2.13 0.92
C VAL A 43 -6.93 -1.07 0.10
N ARG A 44 -7.63 -0.51 -0.86
CA ARG A 44 -7.03 0.40 -1.83
C ARG A 44 -7.59 1.81 -1.68
N ALA A 45 -6.71 2.80 -1.71
CA ALA A 45 -7.08 4.21 -1.79
C ALA A 45 -6.79 4.70 -3.21
N ILE A 46 -7.81 5.30 -3.85
CA ILE A 46 -7.66 5.85 -5.20
C ILE A 46 -8.02 7.32 -5.20
N VAL A 47 -7.16 8.12 -5.80
CA VAL A 47 -7.39 9.54 -6.02
C VAL A 47 -7.53 9.75 -7.53
N HIS A 48 -8.64 10.32 -7.95
CA HIS A 48 -8.86 10.73 -9.34
C HIS A 48 -8.42 12.18 -9.51
N ASN A 49 -7.45 12.41 -10.37
CA ASN A 49 -6.98 13.74 -10.67
C ASN A 49 -6.98 13.97 -12.18
N PHE A 50 -8.08 14.49 -12.67
CA PHE A 50 -8.26 14.77 -14.10
C PHE A 50 -7.51 16.03 -14.57
N GLU A 51 -7.04 16.86 -13.64
CA GLU A 51 -6.28 18.07 -13.93
C GLU A 51 -4.78 17.83 -14.03
N CYS A 52 -4.32 16.63 -13.73
CA CYS A 52 -2.91 16.28 -13.78
C CYS A 52 -2.43 16.24 -15.23
N LYS A 53 -1.66 17.24 -15.63
CA LYS A 53 -1.08 17.34 -16.97
C LYS A 53 0.27 16.62 -17.07
N ASP A 54 0.84 16.24 -15.94
CA ASP A 54 2.12 15.58 -15.82
C ASP A 54 1.90 14.09 -15.51
N ASN A 55 2.52 13.22 -16.32
CA ASN A 55 2.43 11.77 -16.16
C ASN A 55 3.35 11.21 -15.07
N SER A 56 4.11 12.05 -14.38
CA SER A 56 5.05 11.60 -13.34
C SER A 56 4.36 11.26 -12.01
N GLY A 57 3.10 11.67 -11.82
CA GLY A 57 2.36 11.42 -10.60
C GLY A 57 1.98 12.71 -9.88
N ILE A 58 1.40 12.56 -8.71
CA ILE A 58 1.02 13.68 -7.85
C ILE A 58 1.61 13.48 -6.45
N GLU A 59 1.91 14.58 -5.77
CA GLU A 59 2.33 14.55 -4.38
C GLU A 59 1.12 14.70 -3.48
N ILE A 60 1.00 13.84 -2.49
CA ILE A 60 -0.06 13.88 -1.50
C ILE A 60 0.57 14.04 -0.13
N LYS A 61 0.18 15.12 0.56
CA LYS A 61 0.66 15.37 1.90
C LYS A 61 -0.04 14.45 2.89
N VAL A 62 0.75 13.71 3.66
CA VAL A 62 0.23 12.75 4.67
C VAL A 62 0.95 12.95 6.00
N ASP A 63 0.27 12.62 7.09
CA ASP A 63 0.87 12.52 8.41
C ASP A 63 1.37 11.09 8.62
N LEU A 64 2.67 10.88 8.44
CA LEU A 64 3.28 9.56 8.53
C LEU A 64 3.15 8.94 9.91
N LYS A 65 3.14 9.76 10.97
CA LYS A 65 3.01 9.25 12.35
C LYS A 65 1.67 8.56 12.58
N ASN A 66 0.61 9.08 11.96
CA ASN A 66 -0.73 8.51 12.07
C ASN A 66 -1.00 7.43 11.02
N LEU A 67 -0.29 7.48 9.90
CA LEU A 67 -0.52 6.56 8.79
C LEU A 67 0.20 5.22 8.97
N ILE A 68 1.44 5.26 9.46
CA ILE A 68 2.30 4.07 9.57
C ILE A 68 2.27 3.53 10.99
N GLU A 69 1.89 2.26 11.15
CA GLU A 69 1.97 1.56 12.43
C GLU A 69 3.30 0.83 12.57
N ASN A 70 3.67 0.05 11.57
CA ASN A 70 4.89 -0.75 11.57
C ASN A 70 5.54 -0.70 10.19
N ILE A 71 6.85 -0.91 10.18
CA ILE A 71 7.64 -1.09 8.95
C ILE A 71 8.15 -2.52 8.93
N TYR A 72 7.89 -3.23 7.84
CA TYR A 72 8.33 -4.61 7.67
C TYR A 72 9.45 -4.69 6.65
N ILE A 73 10.55 -5.31 7.04
CA ILE A 73 11.68 -5.56 6.15
C ILE A 73 11.45 -6.88 5.41
N SER A 74 11.76 -6.91 4.11
CA SER A 74 11.69 -8.13 3.32
C SER A 74 12.50 -9.25 3.99
N PRO A 75 11.98 -10.49 4.04
CA PRO A 75 12.74 -11.61 4.61
C PRO A 75 13.99 -11.96 3.79
N TYR A 76 14.08 -11.50 2.55
CA TYR A 76 15.21 -11.73 1.65
C TYR A 76 16.23 -10.61 1.70
N ALA A 77 15.98 -9.54 2.46
CA ALA A 77 16.92 -8.44 2.59
C ALA A 77 18.12 -8.85 3.47
N PRO A 78 19.33 -8.39 3.14
CA PRO A 78 20.49 -8.65 4.00
C PRO A 78 20.36 -7.90 5.33
N ASP A 79 21.06 -8.38 6.36
CA ASP A 79 20.98 -7.83 7.73
C ASP A 79 21.29 -6.34 7.79
N TRP A 80 22.27 -5.88 7.02
CA TRP A 80 22.66 -4.46 6.99
C TRP A 80 21.54 -3.56 6.50
N PHE A 81 20.60 -4.08 5.71
CA PHE A 81 19.47 -3.28 5.21
C PHE A 81 18.54 -2.87 6.35
N GLN A 82 18.27 -3.77 7.29
CA GLN A 82 17.46 -3.45 8.47
C GLN A 82 18.11 -2.33 9.30
N GLU A 83 19.42 -2.38 9.48
CA GLU A 83 20.17 -1.35 10.21
C GLU A 83 20.00 0.03 9.56
N ILE A 84 20.09 0.08 8.23
CA ILE A 84 19.90 1.34 7.47
C ILE A 84 18.48 1.87 7.65
N VAL A 85 17.46 1.03 7.57
CA VAL A 85 16.06 1.45 7.74
C VAL A 85 15.82 1.98 9.15
N VAL A 86 16.31 1.31 10.17
CA VAL A 86 16.21 1.78 11.57
C VAL A 86 16.87 3.15 11.72
N ASP A 87 18.07 3.32 11.18
CA ASP A 87 18.80 4.59 11.23
C ASP A 87 18.02 5.72 10.54
N LEU A 88 17.45 5.48 9.37
CA LEU A 88 16.63 6.45 8.66
C LEU A 88 15.39 6.86 9.45
N VAL A 89 14.69 5.90 10.04
CA VAL A 89 13.50 6.16 10.86
C VAL A 89 13.83 7.12 11.99
N VAL A 90 14.94 6.87 12.69
CA VAL A 90 15.40 7.72 13.79
C VAL A 90 15.81 9.11 13.29
N ARG A 91 16.57 9.18 12.19
CA ARG A 91 17.02 10.46 11.62
C ARG A 91 15.89 11.37 11.20
N TYR A 92 14.81 10.80 10.67
CA TYR A 92 13.63 11.57 10.30
C TYR A 92 12.70 11.88 11.49
N GLY A 93 13.09 11.51 12.70
CA GLY A 93 12.35 11.84 13.92
C GLY A 93 11.12 10.96 14.19
N TYR A 94 11.08 9.76 13.61
CA TYR A 94 9.99 8.82 13.82
C TYR A 94 10.38 7.73 14.83
N SER A 95 9.38 7.06 15.37
CA SER A 95 9.53 5.96 16.35
C SER A 95 8.79 4.70 15.90
N PHE A 96 8.73 4.45 14.60
CA PHE A 96 8.07 3.27 14.07
C PHE A 96 8.81 1.99 14.47
N ASN A 97 8.05 0.93 14.74
CA ASN A 97 8.62 -0.40 14.90
C ASN A 97 9.08 -0.94 13.55
N VAL A 98 10.33 -1.39 13.49
CA VAL A 98 10.90 -2.01 12.30
C VAL A 98 11.01 -3.51 12.57
N LEU A 99 10.28 -4.32 11.81
CA LEU A 99 10.14 -5.74 12.02
C LEU A 99 10.56 -6.51 10.76
N SER A 100 11.01 -7.75 10.94
CA SER A 100 11.26 -8.64 9.80
C SER A 100 9.94 -9.28 9.36
N SER A 101 9.73 -9.36 8.06
CA SER A 101 8.56 -10.06 7.51
C SER A 101 8.70 -11.57 7.71
N THR A 102 7.60 -12.23 8.05
CA THR A 102 7.52 -13.68 8.19
C THR A 102 7.09 -14.39 6.89
N MET A 103 6.98 -13.66 5.79
CA MET A 103 6.50 -14.22 4.51
C MET A 103 7.41 -15.28 3.92
N SER A 104 8.67 -15.37 4.36
CA SER A 104 9.59 -16.44 3.95
C SER A 104 9.42 -17.73 4.74
N GLU A 105 8.67 -17.70 5.85
CA GLU A 105 8.46 -18.87 6.68
C GLU A 105 7.53 -19.86 5.97
N MET A 106 7.86 -21.14 6.09
CA MET A 106 6.99 -22.20 5.57
C MET A 106 5.68 -22.19 6.34
N PRO A 107 4.54 -22.40 5.66
CA PRO A 107 3.23 -22.38 6.33
C PRO A 107 3.02 -23.56 7.28
N PHE A 108 3.94 -24.48 7.31
CA PHE A 108 3.88 -25.68 8.17
C PHE A 108 5.19 -25.93 8.88
#